data_c734103b0b84b747cfd909f20cf88b7b
#
_entry.id   c734103b0b84b747cfd909f20cf88b7b
#
_cell.length_a   1.000
_cell.length_b   1.000
_cell.length_c   1.000
_cell.angle_alpha   90.00
_cell.angle_beta   90.00
_cell.angle_gamma   90.00
#
_symmetry.space_group_name_H-M   'P 1'
#
loop_
_entity.id
_entity.type
_entity.pdbx_description
1 polymer ?
#
loop_
_entity_poly.entity_id
_entity_poly.type
_entity_poly.pdbx_seq_one_letter_code
_entity_poly.pdbx_strand_id
1 'polypeptide(L)'
;MKAVKINLAGRERHLCFTVEAMFQIEERFGGAQELTDTMEANSRTGFEAACGAAAILAEQGELCRRSMGYEPEPLCGAEDIAATMAPTDLARLKLAVVSAITLGYGREIRPENDEVDLGLAELNEQKKTS
;
A
#
# COMPACT_ATOMS: atom_id res chain seq x y z
N MET A 1 -5.37 -2.05 13.74
CA MET A 1 -5.12 -2.45 12.34
C MET A 1 -3.77 -1.91 11.88
N LYS A 2 -2.93 -2.78 11.39
CA LYS A 2 -1.62 -2.36 10.88
C LYS A 2 -1.75 -2.02 9.40
N ALA A 3 -1.71 -0.75 9.09
CA ALA A 3 -1.95 -0.29 7.74
C ALA A 3 -1.14 0.96 7.44
N VAL A 4 -0.89 1.17 6.16
CA VAL A 4 -0.25 2.38 5.65
C VAL A 4 -1.33 3.25 5.02
N LYS A 5 -1.41 4.50 5.43
CA LYS A 5 -2.38 5.44 4.87
C LYS A 5 -1.77 6.18 3.70
N ILE A 6 -2.53 6.30 2.64
CA ILE A 6 -2.11 7.03 1.45
C ILE A 6 -3.34 7.52 0.71
N ASN A 7 -3.23 8.67 0.07
CA ASN A 7 -4.30 9.18 -0.79
C ASN A 7 -4.22 8.52 -2.16
N LEU A 8 -5.28 7.81 -2.53
CA LEU A 8 -5.39 7.15 -3.82
C LEU A 8 -6.80 7.35 -4.35
N ALA A 9 -6.91 7.67 -5.63
CA ALA A 9 -8.19 7.85 -6.31
C ALA A 9 -9.12 8.78 -5.53
N GLY A 10 -8.57 9.91 -5.10
CA GLY A 10 -9.35 11.00 -4.54
C GLY A 10 -9.67 10.93 -3.06
N ARG A 11 -9.20 9.92 -2.34
CA ARG A 11 -9.43 9.85 -0.90
C ARG A 11 -8.33 9.06 -0.18
N GLU A 12 -8.27 9.25 1.13
CA GLU A 12 -7.35 8.51 1.97
C GLU A 12 -7.75 7.04 2.03
N ARG A 13 -6.79 6.16 1.81
CA ARG A 13 -6.98 4.72 1.84
C ARG A 13 -6.03 4.09 2.84
N HIS A 14 -6.40 2.89 3.30
CA HIS A 14 -5.56 2.11 4.20
C HIS A 14 -5.07 0.88 3.44
N LEU A 15 -3.76 0.76 3.28
CA LEU A 15 -3.16 -0.41 2.64
C LEU A 15 -2.80 -1.41 3.72
N CYS A 16 -3.42 -2.58 3.67
CA CYS A 16 -3.24 -3.61 4.69
C CYS A 16 -2.83 -4.92 4.04
N PHE A 17 -1.70 -5.47 4.49
CA PHE A 17 -1.21 -6.74 3.95
C PHE A 17 -1.72 -7.89 4.81
N THR A 18 -2.87 -8.43 4.41
CA THR A 18 -3.49 -9.57 5.05
C THR A 18 -2.99 -10.86 4.40
N VAL A 19 -3.35 -12.01 4.97
CA VAL A 19 -3.04 -13.31 4.35
C VAL A 19 -3.70 -13.39 2.97
N GLU A 20 -4.93 -12.88 2.84
CA GLU A 20 -5.60 -12.87 1.54
C GLU A 20 -4.82 -12.02 0.52
N ALA A 21 -4.34 -10.85 0.95
CA ALA A 21 -3.51 -10.02 0.07
C ALA A 21 -2.23 -10.75 -0.32
N MET A 22 -1.64 -11.48 0.61
CA MET A 22 -0.42 -12.25 0.32
C MET A 22 -0.68 -13.26 -0.79
N PHE A 23 -1.78 -14.01 -0.71
CA PHE A 23 -2.10 -15.00 -1.74
C PHE A 23 -2.41 -14.33 -3.08
N GLN A 24 -3.14 -13.22 -3.08
CA GLN A 24 -3.44 -12.52 -4.32
C GLN A 24 -2.17 -11.98 -4.99
N ILE A 25 -1.24 -11.49 -4.19
CA ILE A 25 0.03 -11.00 -4.71
C ILE A 25 0.86 -12.16 -5.28
N GLU A 26 0.87 -13.31 -4.61
CA GLU A 26 1.54 -14.49 -5.14
C GLU A 26 0.95 -14.94 -6.47
N GLU A 27 -0.37 -15.01 -6.53
CA GLU A 27 -1.06 -15.46 -7.74
C GLU A 27 -0.84 -14.52 -8.91
N ARG A 28 -0.80 -13.24 -8.63
CA ARG A 28 -0.79 -12.22 -9.67
C ARG A 28 0.62 -11.78 -10.08
N PHE A 29 1.56 -11.77 -9.15
CA PHE A 29 2.90 -11.24 -9.37
C PHE A 29 4.02 -12.23 -9.10
N GLY A 30 3.71 -13.39 -8.54
CA GLY A 30 4.69 -14.40 -8.19
C GLY A 30 5.17 -14.34 -6.75
N GLY A 31 4.88 -13.24 -6.04
CA GLY A 31 5.28 -13.06 -4.65
C GLY A 31 5.69 -11.63 -4.37
N ALA A 32 5.95 -11.34 -3.10
CA ALA A 32 6.30 -9.99 -2.67
C ALA A 32 7.63 -9.53 -3.27
N GLN A 33 8.62 -10.43 -3.34
CA GLN A 33 9.92 -10.06 -3.90
C GLN A 33 9.81 -9.80 -5.39
N GLU A 34 9.10 -10.66 -6.11
CA GLU A 34 8.88 -10.50 -7.54
C GLU A 34 8.12 -9.22 -7.83
N LEU A 35 7.13 -8.89 -7.01
CA LEU A 35 6.41 -7.64 -7.13
C LEU A 35 7.36 -6.45 -6.95
N THR A 36 8.18 -6.48 -5.90
CA THR A 36 9.12 -5.41 -5.63
C THR A 36 10.10 -5.23 -6.79
N ASP A 37 10.63 -6.33 -7.31
CA ASP A 37 11.55 -6.29 -8.44
C ASP A 37 10.88 -5.67 -9.68
N THR A 38 9.63 -6.04 -9.93
CA THR A 38 8.87 -5.48 -11.05
C THR A 38 8.63 -3.99 -10.88
N MET A 39 8.29 -3.56 -9.66
CA MET A 39 8.04 -2.15 -9.38
C MET A 39 9.30 -1.30 -9.47
N GLU A 40 10.46 -1.87 -9.15
CA GLU A 40 11.73 -1.13 -9.25
C GLU A 40 12.06 -0.76 -10.68
N ALA A 41 11.60 -1.57 -11.65
CA ALA A 41 11.78 -1.23 -13.05
C ALA A 41 10.97 0.02 -13.36
N ASN A 42 11.62 1.03 -13.92
CA ASN A 42 10.98 2.30 -14.24
C ASN A 42 10.26 2.18 -15.58
N SER A 43 9.17 1.41 -15.61
CA SER A 43 8.47 1.00 -16.82
C SER A 43 6.97 1.03 -16.59
N ARG A 44 6.22 0.94 -17.70
CA ARG A 44 4.77 0.83 -17.60
C ARG A 44 4.36 -0.43 -16.83
N THR A 45 5.05 -1.53 -17.03
CA THR A 45 4.77 -2.76 -16.30
C THR A 45 4.96 -2.57 -14.80
N GLY A 46 6.01 -1.88 -14.40
CA GLY A 46 6.26 -1.57 -12.99
C GLY A 46 5.18 -0.67 -12.41
N PHE A 47 4.74 0.33 -13.18
CA PHE A 47 3.65 1.22 -12.76
C PHE A 47 2.35 0.44 -12.59
N GLU A 48 2.00 -0.39 -13.57
CA GLU A 48 0.78 -1.19 -13.49
C GLU A 48 0.81 -2.18 -12.34
N ALA A 49 1.97 -2.76 -12.07
CA ALA A 49 2.13 -3.66 -10.93
C ALA A 49 1.91 -2.92 -9.62
N ALA A 50 2.45 -1.71 -9.49
CA ALA A 50 2.26 -0.90 -8.29
C ALA A 50 0.79 -0.55 -8.08
N CYS A 51 0.08 -0.16 -9.14
CA CYS A 51 -1.35 0.15 -9.06
C CYS A 51 -2.16 -1.09 -8.68
N GLY A 52 -1.85 -2.24 -9.29
CA GLY A 52 -2.54 -3.49 -8.99
C GLY A 52 -2.34 -3.93 -7.55
N ALA A 53 -1.11 -3.86 -7.08
CA ALA A 53 -0.81 -4.22 -5.70
C ALA A 53 -1.49 -3.26 -4.72
N ALA A 54 -1.45 -1.96 -5.01
CA ALA A 54 -2.11 -0.97 -4.15
C ALA A 54 -3.61 -1.22 -4.07
N ALA A 55 -4.25 -1.60 -5.18
CA ALA A 55 -5.68 -1.91 -5.19
C ALA A 55 -5.99 -3.12 -4.30
N ILE A 56 -5.16 -4.16 -4.38
CA ILE A 56 -5.33 -5.35 -3.52
C ILE A 56 -5.23 -4.95 -2.05
N LEU A 57 -4.18 -4.19 -1.71
CA LEU A 57 -3.94 -3.80 -0.32
C LEU A 57 -5.01 -2.85 0.20
N ALA A 58 -5.49 -1.94 -0.65
CA ALA A 58 -6.55 -0.99 -0.28
C ALA A 58 -7.87 -1.71 -0.03
N GLU A 59 -8.18 -2.71 -0.84
CA GLU A 59 -9.39 -3.52 -0.61
C GLU A 59 -9.32 -4.22 0.73
N GLN A 60 -8.19 -4.82 1.03
CA GLN A 60 -8.02 -5.50 2.32
C GLN A 60 -8.10 -4.51 3.48
N GLY A 61 -7.53 -3.32 3.32
CA GLY A 61 -7.62 -2.28 4.33
C GLY A 61 -9.06 -1.85 4.59
N GLU A 62 -9.85 -1.72 3.52
CA GLU A 62 -11.26 -1.35 3.67
C GLU A 62 -12.06 -2.45 4.35
N LEU A 63 -11.81 -3.71 3.98
CA LEU A 63 -12.49 -4.83 4.63
C LEU A 63 -12.15 -4.91 6.12
N CYS A 64 -10.90 -4.65 6.48
CA CYS A 64 -10.49 -4.59 7.88
C CYS A 64 -11.24 -3.45 8.61
N ARG A 65 -11.35 -2.28 7.99
CA ARG A 65 -12.08 -1.16 8.59
C ARG A 65 -13.53 -1.54 8.87
N ARG A 66 -14.18 -2.17 7.91
CA ARG A 66 -15.58 -2.58 8.07
C ARG A 66 -15.74 -3.60 9.20
N SER A 67 -14.79 -4.54 9.31
CA SER A 67 -14.85 -5.54 10.37
C SER A 67 -14.66 -4.93 11.75
N MET A 68 -14.03 -3.75 11.83
CA MET A 68 -13.84 -3.03 13.07
C MET A 68 -14.99 -2.07 13.40
N GLY A 69 -16.01 -2.03 12.54
CA GLY A 69 -17.19 -1.21 12.77
C GLY A 69 -17.17 0.18 12.14
N TYR A 70 -16.16 0.48 11.34
CA TYR A 70 -16.12 1.76 10.63
C TYR A 70 -17.12 1.78 9.47
N GLU A 71 -17.62 2.97 9.16
CA GLU A 71 -18.52 3.14 8.03
C GLU A 71 -17.87 2.70 6.73
N PRO A 72 -18.57 1.92 5.89
CA PRO A 72 -18.03 1.50 4.61
C PRO A 72 -17.70 2.68 3.70
N GLU A 73 -16.55 2.58 3.04
CA GLU A 73 -16.14 3.53 2.02
C GLU A 73 -15.99 2.81 0.69
N PRO A 74 -16.14 3.51 -0.44
CA PRO A 74 -16.04 2.87 -1.75
C PRO A 74 -14.66 2.26 -1.98
N LEU A 75 -14.65 1.12 -2.64
CA LEU A 75 -13.41 0.50 -3.10
C LEU A 75 -12.90 1.23 -4.34
N CYS A 76 -11.60 1.11 -4.61
CA CYS A 76 -11.04 1.62 -5.85
C CYS A 76 -10.26 0.51 -6.53
N GLY A 77 -10.32 0.49 -7.86
CA GLY A 77 -9.57 -0.46 -8.64
C GLY A 77 -8.23 0.11 -9.07
N ALA A 78 -7.39 -0.76 -9.64
CA ALA A 78 -6.09 -0.34 -10.16
C ALA A 78 -6.24 0.76 -11.22
N GLU A 79 -7.30 0.68 -12.04
CA GLU A 79 -7.55 1.66 -13.09
C GLU A 79 -7.85 3.04 -12.53
N ASP A 80 -8.60 3.09 -11.43
CA ASP A 80 -8.91 4.37 -10.77
C ASP A 80 -7.64 5.00 -10.20
N ILE A 81 -6.77 4.18 -9.63
CA ILE A 81 -5.50 4.65 -9.10
C ILE A 81 -4.63 5.19 -10.23
N ALA A 82 -4.50 4.42 -11.31
CA ALA A 82 -3.67 4.81 -12.44
C ALA A 82 -4.14 6.11 -13.09
N ALA A 83 -5.47 6.26 -13.21
CA ALA A 83 -6.06 7.42 -13.91
C ALA A 83 -5.87 8.72 -13.16
N THR A 84 -5.68 8.67 -11.86
CA THR A 84 -5.62 9.89 -11.03
C THR A 84 -4.21 10.18 -10.52
N MET A 85 -3.22 9.41 -10.95
CA MET A 85 -1.86 9.53 -10.42
C MET A 85 -1.01 10.46 -11.24
N ALA A 86 -0.35 11.42 -10.57
CA ALA A 86 0.65 12.25 -11.22
C ALA A 86 2.02 11.57 -11.14
N PRO A 87 2.94 11.90 -12.07
CA PRO A 87 4.28 11.29 -12.04
C PRO A 87 4.99 11.45 -10.69
N THR A 88 4.76 12.56 -10.00
CA THR A 88 5.38 12.81 -8.70
C THR A 88 4.87 11.89 -7.61
N ASP A 89 3.73 11.23 -7.84
CA ASP A 89 3.13 10.33 -6.84
C ASP A 89 3.66 8.91 -6.95
N LEU A 90 4.36 8.58 -8.03
CA LEU A 90 4.73 7.18 -8.31
C LEU A 90 5.67 6.61 -7.26
N ALA A 91 6.69 7.37 -6.88
CA ALA A 91 7.64 6.89 -5.87
C ALA A 91 6.93 6.68 -4.53
N ARG A 92 6.01 7.55 -4.20
CA ARG A 92 5.22 7.43 -2.96
C ARG A 92 4.32 6.20 -2.99
N LEU A 93 3.73 5.91 -4.15
CA LEU A 93 2.91 4.71 -4.31
C LEU A 93 3.74 3.44 -4.09
N LYS A 94 4.89 3.36 -4.73
CA LYS A 94 5.78 2.20 -4.60
C LYS A 94 6.23 2.02 -3.15
N LEU A 95 6.59 3.10 -2.50
CA LEU A 95 7.00 3.06 -1.09
C LEU A 95 5.86 2.59 -0.20
N ALA A 96 4.65 3.07 -0.46
CA ALA A 96 3.49 2.67 0.34
C ALA A 96 3.22 1.18 0.22
N VAL A 97 3.30 0.62 -0.99
CA VAL A 97 3.09 -0.80 -1.21
C VAL A 97 4.13 -1.62 -0.45
N VAL A 98 5.41 -1.28 -0.60
CA VAL A 98 6.48 -2.00 0.08
C VAL A 98 6.34 -1.87 1.60
N SER A 99 6.00 -0.69 2.09
CA SER A 99 5.81 -0.46 3.53
C SER A 99 4.67 -1.29 4.10
N ALA A 100 3.55 -1.38 3.38
CA ALA A 100 2.41 -2.17 3.83
C ALA A 100 2.78 -3.65 3.92
N ILE A 101 3.49 -4.16 2.93
CA ILE A 101 3.92 -5.56 2.94
C ILE A 101 4.87 -5.83 4.10
N THR A 102 5.84 -4.95 4.28
CA THR A 102 6.82 -5.07 5.37
C THR A 102 6.13 -5.07 6.72
N LEU A 103 5.19 -4.14 6.90
CA LEU A 103 4.44 -4.03 8.14
C LEU A 103 3.61 -5.28 8.38
N GLY A 104 2.99 -5.83 7.32
CA GLY A 104 2.16 -7.01 7.42
C GLY A 104 2.94 -8.26 7.82
N TYR A 105 4.20 -8.37 7.41
CA TYR A 105 5.06 -9.46 7.83
C TYR A 105 5.57 -9.30 9.27
N GLY A 106 5.18 -8.24 9.95
CA GLY A 106 5.60 -8.01 11.32
C GLY A 106 6.99 -7.42 11.44
N ARG A 107 7.60 -7.03 10.32
CA ARG A 107 8.88 -6.33 10.36
C ARG A 107 8.62 -4.90 10.78
N GLU A 108 9.46 -4.40 11.68
CA GLU A 108 9.20 -3.12 12.24
C GLU A 108 9.57 -1.97 11.34
N ILE A 109 8.56 -1.14 11.06
CA ILE A 109 8.78 0.18 10.48
C ILE A 109 8.61 1.20 11.60
N ARG A 110 7.53 1.02 12.39
CA ARG A 110 7.17 1.90 13.50
C ARG A 110 6.55 1.04 14.60
N PRO A 111 7.36 0.53 15.54
CA PRO A 111 6.85 -0.41 16.54
C PRO A 111 5.73 0.14 17.41
N GLU A 112 5.71 1.43 17.64
CA GLU A 112 4.72 2.06 18.49
C GLU A 112 3.42 2.43 17.78
N ASN A 113 3.33 2.23 16.46
CA ASN A 113 2.17 2.63 15.67
C ASN A 113 1.59 1.45 14.93
N ASP A 114 0.27 1.24 15.06
CA ASP A 114 -0.45 0.24 14.29
C ASP A 114 -0.85 0.75 12.91
N GLU A 115 -0.93 2.06 12.75
CA GLU A 115 -1.25 2.70 11.50
C GLU A 115 -0.14 3.67 11.14
N VAL A 116 0.20 3.69 9.86
CA VAL A 116 1.24 4.57 9.37
C VAL A 116 0.66 5.43 8.25
N ASP A 117 0.70 6.75 8.43
CA ASP A 117 0.40 7.69 7.36
C ASP A 117 1.68 7.88 6.58
N LEU A 118 1.65 7.69 5.26
CA LEU A 118 2.87 7.68 4.48
C LEU A 118 3.67 8.97 4.60
N GLY A 119 2.99 10.12 4.48
CA GLY A 119 3.67 11.40 4.63
C GLY A 119 4.24 11.59 6.02
N LEU A 120 3.45 11.19 7.02
CA LEU A 120 3.86 11.29 8.41
C LEU A 120 4.97 10.28 8.73
N ALA A 121 4.90 9.09 8.14
CA ALA A 121 5.92 8.07 8.33
C ALA A 121 7.28 8.55 7.81
N GLU A 122 7.30 9.20 6.67
CA GLU A 122 8.53 9.76 6.12
C GLU A 122 9.14 10.78 7.07
N LEU A 123 8.32 11.65 7.62
CA LEU A 123 8.79 12.65 8.58
C LEU A 123 9.32 11.99 9.86
N ASN A 124 8.60 10.99 10.35
CA ASN A 124 9.01 10.28 11.55
C ASN A 124 10.31 9.50 11.35
N GLU A 125 10.50 8.93 10.16
CA GLU A 125 11.75 8.29 9.82
C GLU A 125 12.92 9.26 9.91
N GLN A 126 12.72 10.45 9.31
CA GLN A 126 13.73 11.48 9.32
C GLN A 126 14.05 11.95 10.75
N LYS A 127 13.02 12.12 11.57
CA LYS A 127 13.19 12.54 12.94
C LYS A 127 13.93 11.50 13.78
N LYS A 128 13.64 10.22 13.54
CA LYS A 128 14.25 9.15 14.33
C LYS A 128 15.68 8.85 13.91
N THR A 129 16.01 9.15 12.67
CA THR A 129 17.37 8.92 12.16
C THR A 129 18.26 10.13 12.30
N SER A 130 17.70 11.27 12.61
CA SER A 130 18.46 12.52 12.77
C SER A 130 19.00 12.72 14.16
#